data_8ab3ae118632eebc4edebc6343f67c1d
#
_entry.id   8ab3ae118632eebc4edebc6343f67c1d
#
_cell.length_a   1.000
_cell.length_b   1.000
_cell.length_c   1.000
_cell.angle_alpha   90.00
_cell.angle_beta   90.00
_cell.angle_gamma   90.00
#
_symmetry.space_group_name_H-M   'P 1'
#
loop_
_entity.id
_entity.type
_entity.pdbx_description
1 polymer ?
#
loop_
_entity_poly.entity_id
_entity_poly.type
_entity_poly.pdbx_seq_one_letter_code
_entity_poly.pdbx_strand_id
1 'polypeptide(L)'
;SEDNIMSEYNPYLYAAMKAKYGKDIGRDFLQGKEDSTFTGGHFNVWNRKIKTAGNFAIEFDFTPLSPAPLHMLLFCASGLKGESIFDASLPARYGLGEELMYDMKTYRLSFFHKSRRKANLRRAPGKVMVARGADVVTSENWRQPSHCRVERIDGTIRFLINGKESFSYKDEHPLEGNNWGFRLMACAKGAYDNIRIITIK
;
A
#
# COMPACT_ATOMS: atom_id res chain seq x y z
N SER A 1 -14.11 15.15 1.67
CA SER A 1 -13.86 15.97 2.88
C SER A 1 -12.68 15.37 3.64
N GLU A 2 -11.94 16.20 4.37
CA GLU A 2 -10.78 15.80 5.18
C GLU A 2 -11.11 14.69 6.19
N ASP A 3 -12.35 14.64 6.66
CA ASP A 3 -12.85 13.60 7.58
C ASP A 3 -12.87 12.17 7.00
N ASN A 4 -12.69 12.02 5.68
CA ASN A 4 -12.69 10.70 5.03
C ASN A 4 -11.32 10.06 4.97
N ILE A 5 -10.27 10.81 5.30
CA ILE A 5 -8.88 10.40 5.13
C ILE A 5 -8.20 10.41 6.49
N MET A 6 -7.47 9.34 6.79
CA MET A 6 -6.53 9.30 7.89
C MET A 6 -5.12 9.13 7.33
N SER A 7 -4.25 10.07 7.65
CA SER A 7 -2.84 10.01 7.32
C SER A 7 -2.02 9.47 8.50
N GLU A 8 -1.14 8.54 8.23
CA GLU A 8 -0.14 8.06 9.18
C GLU A 8 1.21 8.63 8.75
N TYR A 9 1.54 9.78 9.26
CA TYR A 9 2.82 10.43 9.05
C TYR A 9 3.28 11.07 10.35
N ASN A 10 4.50 10.83 10.71
CA ASN A 10 5.11 11.49 11.85
C ASN A 10 6.52 11.96 11.46
N PRO A 11 6.80 13.26 11.49
CA PRO A 11 8.15 13.79 11.22
C PRO A 11 9.19 13.32 12.26
N TYR A 12 8.73 12.90 13.44
CA TYR A 12 9.57 12.29 14.49
C TYR A 12 9.59 10.76 14.41
N LEU A 13 9.25 10.22 13.27
CA LEU A 13 9.10 8.80 12.97
C LEU A 13 10.26 7.97 13.50
N TYR A 14 11.47 8.44 13.33
CA TYR A 14 12.70 7.76 13.74
C TYR A 14 12.77 7.51 15.25
N ALA A 15 12.45 8.50 16.06
CA ALA A 15 12.44 8.38 17.50
C ALA A 15 11.32 7.44 17.99
N ALA A 16 10.14 7.54 17.37
CA ALA A 16 9.00 6.68 17.67
C ALA A 16 9.27 5.22 17.28
N MET A 17 9.95 4.97 16.16
CA MET A 17 10.38 3.63 15.73
C MET A 17 11.37 3.01 16.70
N LYS A 18 12.37 3.76 17.11
CA LYS A 18 13.38 3.33 18.07
C LYS A 18 12.74 2.97 19.41
N ALA A 19 11.79 3.79 19.85
CA ALA A 19 11.02 3.53 21.07
C ALA A 19 10.14 2.27 20.97
N LYS A 20 9.46 2.06 19.83
CA LYS A 20 8.52 0.95 19.64
C LYS A 20 9.20 -0.40 19.38
N TYR A 21 10.29 -0.43 18.64
CA TYR A 21 10.91 -1.67 18.17
C TYR A 21 12.34 -1.89 18.70
N GLY A 22 12.88 -0.96 19.47
CA GLY A 22 14.24 -1.07 20.05
C GLY A 22 15.37 -1.12 19.02
N LYS A 23 15.10 -0.87 17.76
CA LYS A 23 16.04 -0.97 16.64
C LYS A 23 16.23 0.37 15.97
N ASP A 24 17.43 0.63 15.48
CA ASP A 24 17.73 1.69 14.51
C ASP A 24 17.20 1.30 13.12
N ILE A 25 15.88 1.07 13.01
CA ILE A 25 15.24 0.56 11.80
C ILE A 25 15.31 1.57 10.63
N GLY A 26 15.79 2.73 10.80
CA GLY A 26 15.95 3.70 9.72
C GLY A 26 17.34 3.76 9.13
N ARG A 27 18.35 3.30 9.83
CA ARG A 27 19.74 3.39 9.35
C ARG A 27 20.00 2.59 8.09
N ASP A 28 19.49 1.37 8.00
CA ASP A 28 19.71 0.51 6.82
C ASP A 28 19.08 1.08 5.54
N PHE A 29 18.04 1.91 5.68
CA PHE A 29 17.42 2.59 4.55
C PHE A 29 18.13 3.91 4.20
N LEU A 30 18.81 4.50 5.15
CA LEU A 30 19.51 5.79 5.03
C LEU A 30 21.02 5.62 4.81
N GLN A 31 21.58 4.44 5.00
CA GLN A 31 23.03 4.17 4.96
C GLN A 31 23.70 4.38 3.60
N GLY A 32 23.00 4.88 2.60
CA GLY A 32 23.63 5.27 1.33
C GLY A 32 23.56 6.76 1.02
N LYS A 33 22.93 7.58 1.89
CA LYS A 33 22.79 9.02 1.63
C LYS A 33 22.79 9.79 2.93
N GLU A 34 23.90 10.32 3.29
CA GLU A 34 24.05 11.43 4.23
C GLU A 34 23.45 12.73 3.65
N ASP A 35 22.26 12.64 3.10
CA ASP A 35 21.53 13.82 2.68
C ASP A 35 20.65 14.27 3.84
N SER A 36 21.14 15.24 4.59
CA SER A 36 20.42 15.89 5.69
C SER A 36 19.12 16.55 5.26
N THR A 37 18.83 16.56 3.97
CA THR A 37 17.58 17.07 3.39
C THR A 37 16.52 15.99 3.19
N PHE A 38 16.80 14.72 3.50
CA PHE A 38 15.84 13.63 3.37
C PHE A 38 14.78 13.68 4.48
N THR A 39 13.76 14.49 4.27
CA THR A 39 12.57 14.57 5.11
C THR A 39 11.48 13.57 4.71
N GLY A 40 11.79 12.66 3.79
CA GLY A 40 10.86 11.72 3.19
C GLY A 40 10.47 10.58 4.13
N GLY A 41 9.45 10.78 4.92
CA GLY A 41 8.80 9.71 5.65
C GLY A 41 7.95 8.83 4.74
N HIS A 42 7.69 7.59 5.16
CA HIS A 42 6.65 6.78 4.55
C HIS A 42 5.28 7.36 4.92
N PHE A 43 4.36 7.35 3.98
CA PHE A 43 3.07 7.98 4.14
C PHE A 43 1.95 7.00 3.79
N ASN A 44 1.07 6.71 4.74
CA ASN A 44 -0.14 5.93 4.51
C ASN A 44 -1.36 6.86 4.54
N VAL A 45 -2.23 6.71 3.58
CA VAL A 45 -3.51 7.42 3.48
C VAL A 45 -4.63 6.38 3.46
N TRP A 46 -5.41 6.34 4.52
CA TRP A 46 -6.51 5.39 4.68
C TRP A 46 -7.86 6.05 4.40
N ASN A 47 -8.73 5.34 3.70
CA ASN A 47 -10.13 5.73 3.61
C ASN A 47 -10.88 5.31 4.87
N ARG A 48 -11.59 6.23 5.50
CA ARG A 48 -12.31 5.95 6.76
C ARG A 48 -13.75 5.48 6.53
N LYS A 49 -14.42 5.99 5.52
CA LYS A 49 -15.87 5.83 5.34
C LYS A 49 -16.23 4.68 4.40
N ILE A 50 -15.54 4.59 3.27
CA ILE A 50 -15.84 3.57 2.26
C ILE A 50 -15.11 2.30 2.60
N LYS A 51 -15.84 1.21 2.71
CA LYS A 51 -15.30 -0.11 3.06
C LYS A 51 -15.40 -1.04 1.86
N THR A 52 -14.48 -2.01 1.82
CA THR A 52 -14.57 -3.14 0.90
C THR A 52 -15.09 -4.35 1.66
N ALA A 53 -15.99 -5.12 1.06
CA ALA A 53 -16.51 -6.34 1.67
C ALA A 53 -16.90 -7.35 0.58
N GLY A 54 -16.79 -8.63 0.89
CA GLY A 54 -17.12 -9.70 -0.03
C GLY A 54 -16.28 -9.63 -1.32
N ASN A 55 -16.96 -9.80 -2.46
CA ASN A 55 -16.35 -9.62 -3.77
C ASN A 55 -16.37 -8.13 -4.15
N PHE A 56 -15.24 -7.59 -4.56
CA PHE A 56 -15.12 -6.17 -4.89
C PHE A 56 -14.02 -5.91 -5.92
N ALA A 57 -14.06 -4.72 -6.50
CA ALA A 57 -12.94 -4.14 -7.21
C ALA A 57 -12.62 -2.74 -6.67
N ILE A 58 -11.35 -2.39 -6.70
CA ILE A 58 -10.82 -1.04 -6.48
C ILE A 58 -10.21 -0.60 -7.80
N GLU A 59 -10.74 0.47 -8.37
CA GLU A 59 -10.22 1.10 -9.59
C GLU A 59 -9.67 2.48 -9.29
N PHE A 60 -8.62 2.85 -9.98
CA PHE A 60 -8.04 4.19 -9.92
C PHE A 60 -7.14 4.46 -11.12
N ASP A 61 -7.03 5.71 -11.49
CA ASP A 61 -6.03 6.18 -12.44
C ASP A 61 -4.82 6.66 -11.65
N PHE A 62 -3.65 6.11 -11.97
CA PHE A 62 -2.39 6.44 -11.34
C PHE A 62 -1.46 7.16 -12.31
N THR A 63 -1.00 8.36 -11.91
CA THR A 63 0.02 9.12 -12.65
C THR A 63 1.21 9.39 -11.75
N PRO A 64 2.40 8.83 -12.04
CA PRO A 64 3.60 9.17 -11.28
C PRO A 64 3.98 10.63 -11.51
N LEU A 65 4.26 11.37 -10.44
CA LEU A 65 4.69 12.77 -10.48
C LEU A 65 6.18 12.95 -10.16
N SER A 66 6.85 11.88 -9.76
CA SER A 66 8.30 11.83 -9.57
C SER A 66 8.85 10.48 -10.04
N PRO A 67 10.14 10.39 -10.39
CA PRO A 67 10.76 9.12 -10.75
C PRO A 67 11.01 8.21 -9.54
N ALA A 68 10.78 8.72 -8.32
CA ALA A 68 11.01 7.97 -7.10
C ALA A 68 9.97 6.85 -6.93
N PRO A 69 10.40 5.61 -6.66
CA PRO A 69 9.52 4.53 -6.25
C PRO A 69 9.15 4.73 -4.78
N LEU A 70 8.24 4.11 -4.23
CA LEU A 70 7.35 3.02 -4.57
C LEU A 70 5.95 3.44 -4.13
N HIS A 71 4.93 3.01 -4.83
CA HIS A 71 3.54 3.20 -4.43
C HIS A 71 2.92 1.86 -4.05
N MET A 72 1.95 1.88 -3.15
CA MET A 72 1.22 0.67 -2.74
C MET A 72 -0.27 0.97 -2.61
N LEU A 73 -1.09 0.00 -2.99
CA LEU A 73 -2.47 -0.14 -2.53
C LEU A 73 -2.49 -1.16 -1.40
N LEU A 74 -3.08 -0.76 -0.28
CA LEU A 74 -3.34 -1.59 0.89
C LEU A 74 -4.83 -1.92 0.90
N PHE A 75 -5.20 -3.18 1.03
CA PHE A 75 -6.61 -3.59 1.01
C PHE A 75 -6.86 -4.84 1.85
N CYS A 76 -8.11 -5.13 2.15
CA CYS A 76 -8.51 -6.13 3.12
C CYS A 76 -7.77 -5.95 4.47
N ALA A 77 -7.59 -4.68 4.87
CA ALA A 77 -6.83 -4.36 6.07
C ALA A 77 -7.69 -4.46 7.34
N SER A 78 -7.12 -5.08 8.38
CA SER A 78 -7.68 -5.18 9.73
C SER A 78 -6.55 -5.29 10.76
N GLY A 79 -6.87 -5.10 12.04
CA GLY A 79 -6.01 -5.54 13.13
C GLY A 79 -5.80 -7.05 13.10
N LEU A 80 -4.88 -7.54 13.92
CA LEU A 80 -4.51 -8.97 13.93
C LEU A 80 -5.66 -9.89 14.35
N LYS A 81 -6.58 -9.39 15.17
CA LYS A 81 -7.78 -10.13 15.64
C LYS A 81 -9.03 -9.81 14.79
N GLY A 82 -8.89 -9.01 13.72
CA GLY A 82 -9.98 -8.62 12.84
C GLY A 82 -10.61 -7.27 13.16
N GLU A 83 -10.07 -6.52 14.12
CA GLU A 83 -10.53 -5.18 14.47
C GLU A 83 -10.40 -4.24 13.28
N SER A 84 -11.22 -3.18 13.24
CA SER A 84 -10.97 -2.08 12.31
C SER A 84 -9.58 -1.50 12.56
N ILE A 85 -8.86 -1.14 11.50
CA ILE A 85 -7.57 -0.44 11.65
C ILE A 85 -7.70 0.92 12.36
N PHE A 86 -8.92 1.42 12.53
CA PHE A 86 -9.23 2.67 13.24
C PHE A 86 -9.67 2.44 14.70
N ASP A 87 -9.61 1.20 15.18
CA ASP A 87 -9.96 0.88 16.55
C ASP A 87 -8.95 1.52 17.52
N ALA A 88 -9.48 2.24 18.52
CA ALA A 88 -8.66 2.96 19.49
C ALA A 88 -7.83 2.03 20.41
N SER A 89 -8.18 0.76 20.48
CA SER A 89 -7.40 -0.25 21.22
C SER A 89 -6.11 -0.67 20.52
N LEU A 90 -5.99 -0.38 19.21
CA LEU A 90 -4.78 -0.71 18.45
C LEU A 90 -3.65 0.27 18.77
N PRO A 91 -2.39 -0.18 18.76
CA PRO A 91 -1.24 0.69 18.93
C PRO A 91 -1.21 1.79 17.86
N ALA A 92 -0.74 2.97 18.24
CA ALA A 92 -0.51 4.05 17.29
C ALA A 92 0.42 3.59 16.16
N ARG A 93 0.09 4.00 14.94
CA ARG A 93 0.87 3.70 13.74
C ARG A 93 1.47 4.99 13.16
N TYR A 94 2.63 4.85 12.58
CA TYR A 94 3.45 5.96 12.09
C TYR A 94 3.79 5.84 10.60
N GLY A 95 3.10 4.96 9.88
CA GLY A 95 3.33 4.74 8.46
C GLY A 95 4.53 3.85 8.14
N LEU A 96 4.96 3.01 9.08
CA LEU A 96 6.12 2.13 8.90
C LEU A 96 5.81 0.90 8.07
N GLY A 97 6.84 0.41 7.38
CA GLY A 97 6.74 -0.85 6.66
C GLY A 97 6.52 -2.04 7.60
N GLU A 98 7.15 -2.01 8.75
CA GLU A 98 7.07 -3.02 9.81
C GLU A 98 5.65 -3.14 10.37
N GLU A 99 4.96 -2.02 10.57
CA GLU A 99 3.57 -1.99 11.02
C GLU A 99 2.65 -2.70 10.03
N LEU A 100 2.87 -2.49 8.73
CA LEU A 100 2.14 -3.18 7.68
C LEU A 100 2.51 -4.67 7.55
N MET A 101 3.64 -5.08 8.11
CA MET A 101 4.10 -6.46 8.00
C MET A 101 3.74 -7.31 9.21
N TYR A 102 3.67 -6.69 10.38
CA TYR A 102 3.58 -7.46 11.64
C TYR A 102 2.41 -7.05 12.52
N ASP A 103 1.93 -5.79 12.42
CA ASP A 103 0.92 -5.27 13.35
C ASP A 103 -0.50 -5.33 12.77
N MET A 104 -0.66 -5.80 11.53
CA MET A 104 -1.97 -5.93 10.89
C MET A 104 -2.04 -7.07 9.88
N LYS A 105 -3.26 -7.43 9.51
CA LYS A 105 -3.57 -8.23 8.34
C LYS A 105 -3.83 -7.29 7.17
N THR A 106 -3.19 -7.49 6.02
CA THR A 106 -3.46 -6.73 4.80
C THR A 106 -2.81 -7.37 3.58
N TYR A 107 -3.42 -7.19 2.42
CA TYR A 107 -2.71 -7.35 1.16
C TYR A 107 -2.03 -6.03 0.80
N ARG A 108 -0.81 -6.11 0.29
CA ARG A 108 0.01 -4.96 -0.12
C ARG A 108 0.41 -5.14 -1.57
N LEU A 109 -0.30 -4.46 -2.45
CA LEU A 109 0.07 -4.37 -3.86
C LEU A 109 1.07 -3.23 -4.04
N SER A 110 2.30 -3.56 -4.38
CA SER A 110 3.36 -2.58 -4.68
C SER A 110 3.48 -2.43 -6.18
N PHE A 111 3.52 -1.19 -6.66
CA PHE A 111 3.65 -0.84 -8.07
C PHE A 111 4.52 0.40 -8.24
N PHE A 112 4.85 0.75 -9.48
CA PHE A 112 5.78 1.80 -9.83
C PHE A 112 7.16 1.58 -9.20
N HIS A 113 7.75 0.44 -9.48
CA HIS A 113 9.10 0.14 -9.05
C HIS A 113 10.06 0.16 -10.24
N LYS A 114 10.52 1.35 -10.61
CA LYS A 114 11.31 1.62 -11.82
C LYS A 114 12.47 0.65 -12.04
N SER A 115 13.21 0.27 -11.00
CA SER A 115 14.34 -0.64 -11.12
C SER A 115 13.93 -2.12 -11.29
N ARG A 116 12.86 -2.55 -10.63
CA ARG A 116 12.39 -3.94 -10.71
C ARG A 116 11.48 -4.18 -11.91
N ARG A 117 10.79 -3.13 -12.38
CA ARG A 117 9.80 -3.19 -13.48
C ARG A 117 8.74 -4.28 -13.27
N LYS A 118 8.38 -4.54 -12.01
CA LYS A 118 7.40 -5.56 -11.64
C LYS A 118 6.58 -5.09 -10.45
N ALA A 119 5.27 -5.16 -10.62
CA ALA A 119 4.33 -5.10 -9.51
C ALA A 119 4.41 -6.40 -8.70
N ASN A 120 4.11 -6.32 -7.42
CA ASN A 120 4.04 -7.50 -6.59
C ASN A 120 2.95 -7.38 -5.51
N LEU A 121 2.37 -8.53 -5.17
CA LEU A 121 1.44 -8.68 -4.08
C LEU A 121 2.12 -9.38 -2.91
N ARG A 122 1.97 -8.81 -1.71
CA ARG A 122 2.40 -9.42 -0.46
C ARG A 122 1.21 -9.56 0.48
N ARG A 123 1.24 -10.62 1.27
CA ARG A 123 0.27 -10.89 2.33
C ARG A 123 0.91 -10.67 3.69
N ALA A 124 0.20 -9.97 4.58
CA ALA A 124 0.56 -9.78 5.98
C ALA A 124 -0.46 -10.50 6.89
N PRO A 125 -0.07 -10.91 8.10
CA PRO A 125 1.24 -10.64 8.71
C PRO A 125 2.40 -11.38 8.02
N GLY A 126 3.58 -10.80 8.15
CA GLY A 126 4.82 -11.28 7.54
C GLY A 126 5.16 -10.59 6.21
N LYS A 127 6.22 -11.09 5.57
CA LYS A 127 6.75 -10.56 4.28
C LYS A 127 6.44 -11.49 3.11
N VAL A 128 5.39 -12.28 3.17
CA VAL A 128 5.09 -13.31 2.19
C VAL A 128 4.75 -12.67 0.84
N MET A 129 5.55 -12.90 -0.18
CA MET A 129 5.24 -12.53 -1.55
C MET A 129 4.39 -13.62 -2.19
N VAL A 130 3.18 -13.28 -2.60
CA VAL A 130 2.19 -14.25 -3.11
C VAL A 130 1.98 -14.15 -4.61
N ALA A 131 2.26 -12.98 -5.22
CA ALA A 131 2.19 -12.82 -6.68
C ALA A 131 3.15 -11.74 -7.16
N ARG A 132 3.48 -11.80 -8.44
CA ARG A 132 4.32 -10.83 -9.16
C ARG A 132 3.93 -10.81 -10.63
N GLY A 133 3.90 -9.61 -11.23
CA GLY A 133 3.57 -9.44 -12.64
C GLY A 133 4.14 -8.16 -13.24
N ALA A 134 3.60 -7.76 -14.38
CA ALA A 134 3.96 -6.51 -15.04
C ALA A 134 3.67 -5.30 -14.14
N ASP A 135 4.50 -4.26 -14.26
CA ASP A 135 4.32 -3.00 -13.53
C ASP A 135 3.66 -1.95 -14.42
N VAL A 136 3.11 -0.91 -13.79
CA VAL A 136 2.52 0.27 -14.44
C VAL A 136 3.55 1.08 -15.25
N VAL A 137 4.83 0.89 -14.99
CA VAL A 137 5.92 1.65 -15.61
C VAL A 137 6.50 0.92 -16.79
N THR A 138 6.45 1.54 -17.94
CA THR A 138 7.45 1.36 -18.98
C THR A 138 8.48 2.48 -18.86
N SER A 139 9.74 2.23 -19.20
CA SER A 139 10.87 3.15 -19.01
C SER A 139 10.72 4.52 -19.67
N GLU A 140 9.82 4.65 -20.62
CA GLU A 140 9.69 5.82 -21.49
C GLU A 140 8.49 6.70 -21.13
N ASN A 141 7.48 6.17 -20.44
CA ASN A 141 6.19 6.87 -20.19
C ASN A 141 5.85 6.99 -18.71
N TRP A 142 6.84 7.22 -17.85
CA TRP A 142 6.60 7.24 -16.41
C TRP A 142 5.64 8.36 -15.93
N ARG A 143 5.38 9.38 -16.74
CA ARG A 143 4.42 10.47 -16.44
C ARG A 143 3.04 10.23 -17.02
N GLN A 144 2.83 9.12 -17.72
CA GLN A 144 1.52 8.81 -18.31
C GLN A 144 0.61 8.14 -17.27
N PRO A 145 -0.69 8.45 -17.29
CA PRO A 145 -1.64 7.77 -16.43
C PRO A 145 -1.76 6.29 -16.82
N SER A 146 -1.94 5.46 -15.81
CA SER A 146 -2.29 4.05 -15.97
C SER A 146 -3.58 3.78 -15.23
N HIS A 147 -4.57 3.18 -15.92
CA HIS A 147 -5.76 2.69 -15.26
C HIS A 147 -5.44 1.39 -14.53
N CYS A 148 -5.60 1.41 -13.22
CA CYS A 148 -5.32 0.29 -12.34
C CYS A 148 -6.62 -0.28 -11.79
N ARG A 149 -6.76 -1.60 -11.81
CA ARG A 149 -7.88 -2.31 -11.21
C ARG A 149 -7.39 -3.49 -10.39
N VAL A 150 -7.77 -3.54 -9.13
CA VAL A 150 -7.58 -4.69 -8.24
C VAL A 150 -8.93 -5.30 -7.97
N GLU A 151 -9.07 -6.59 -8.23
CA GLU A 151 -10.26 -7.37 -7.94
C GLU A 151 -9.99 -8.39 -6.84
N ARG A 152 -10.96 -8.60 -5.97
CA ARG A 152 -11.05 -9.77 -5.11
C ARG A 152 -12.39 -10.44 -5.37
N ILE A 153 -12.36 -11.63 -5.96
CA ILE A 153 -13.55 -12.43 -6.29
C ILE A 153 -13.31 -13.85 -5.80
N ASP A 154 -14.16 -14.31 -4.88
CA ASP A 154 -14.10 -15.64 -4.28
C ASP A 154 -12.69 -16.03 -3.82
N GLY A 155 -12.00 -15.10 -3.16
CA GLY A 155 -10.63 -15.27 -2.67
C GLY A 155 -9.54 -15.17 -3.75
N THR A 156 -9.91 -14.99 -5.02
CA THR A 156 -8.95 -14.73 -6.10
C THR A 156 -8.70 -13.24 -6.21
N ILE A 157 -7.44 -12.84 -6.13
CA ILE A 157 -6.99 -11.45 -6.29
C ILE A 157 -6.35 -11.30 -7.66
N ARG A 158 -6.83 -10.34 -8.45
CA ARG A 158 -6.27 -10.00 -9.76
C ARG A 158 -5.84 -8.54 -9.77
N PHE A 159 -4.73 -8.27 -10.41
CA PHE A 159 -4.29 -6.91 -10.71
C PHE A 159 -4.24 -6.70 -12.21
N LEU A 160 -4.96 -5.70 -12.69
CA LEU A 160 -5.03 -5.31 -14.11
C LEU A 160 -4.49 -3.89 -14.27
N ILE A 161 -3.77 -3.68 -15.37
CA ILE A 161 -3.21 -2.40 -15.78
C ILE A 161 -3.69 -2.14 -17.22
N ASN A 162 -4.42 -1.06 -17.41
CA ASN A 162 -5.03 -0.71 -18.71
C ASN A 162 -5.83 -1.88 -19.31
N GLY A 163 -6.60 -2.58 -18.47
CA GLY A 163 -7.42 -3.73 -18.84
C GLY A 163 -6.66 -5.05 -19.02
N LYS A 164 -5.32 -5.05 -18.97
CA LYS A 164 -4.51 -6.27 -19.11
C LYS A 164 -4.10 -6.81 -17.74
N GLU A 165 -4.32 -8.10 -17.52
CA GLU A 165 -3.91 -8.75 -16.28
C GLU A 165 -2.38 -8.73 -16.11
N SER A 166 -1.94 -8.20 -14.97
CA SER A 166 -0.55 -8.25 -14.52
C SER A 166 -0.25 -9.56 -13.81
N PHE A 167 -1.11 -9.92 -12.87
CA PHE A 167 -1.06 -11.19 -12.15
C PHE A 167 -2.42 -11.59 -11.58
N SER A 168 -2.54 -12.86 -11.23
CA SER A 168 -3.63 -13.44 -10.46
C SER A 168 -3.07 -14.27 -9.31
N TYR A 169 -3.78 -14.29 -8.17
CA TYR A 169 -3.44 -15.09 -7.00
C TYR A 169 -4.71 -15.59 -6.31
N LYS A 170 -4.82 -16.90 -6.11
CA LYS A 170 -5.86 -17.52 -5.31
C LYS A 170 -5.36 -17.67 -3.87
N ASP A 171 -6.05 -17.06 -2.92
CA ASP A 171 -5.81 -17.27 -1.49
C ASP A 171 -6.86 -18.25 -0.96
N GLU A 172 -6.43 -19.40 -0.49
CA GLU A 172 -7.34 -20.41 0.09
C GLU A 172 -7.88 -19.96 1.46
N HIS A 173 -7.22 -18.98 2.08
CA HIS A 173 -7.63 -18.39 3.36
C HIS A 173 -7.63 -16.86 3.24
N PRO A 174 -8.56 -16.26 2.47
CA PRO A 174 -8.53 -14.86 2.13
C PRO A 174 -8.68 -13.97 3.37
N LEU A 175 -8.03 -12.81 3.33
CA LEU A 175 -8.16 -11.81 4.37
C LEU A 175 -9.53 -11.12 4.28
N GLU A 176 -10.23 -11.01 5.41
CA GLU A 176 -11.61 -10.48 5.48
C GLU A 176 -11.67 -9.03 6.00
N GLY A 177 -10.53 -8.37 6.17
CA GLY A 177 -10.51 -6.95 6.53
C GLY A 177 -11.20 -6.09 5.45
N ASN A 178 -11.83 -5.01 5.87
CA ASN A 178 -12.62 -4.15 4.98
C ASN A 178 -12.03 -2.75 4.77
N ASN A 179 -10.88 -2.47 5.34
CA ASN A 179 -10.24 -1.17 5.18
C ASN A 179 -9.25 -1.20 4.01
N TRP A 180 -9.09 -0.05 3.38
CA TRP A 180 -8.16 0.13 2.28
C TRP A 180 -7.53 1.52 2.29
N GLY A 181 -6.41 1.66 1.61
CA GLY A 181 -5.69 2.91 1.53
C GLY A 181 -4.48 2.84 0.60
N PHE A 182 -3.82 3.95 0.43
CA PHE A 182 -2.58 4.05 -0.33
C PHE A 182 -1.38 4.29 0.57
N ARG A 183 -0.23 3.83 0.12
CA ARG A 183 1.06 4.12 0.74
C ARG A 183 2.02 4.65 -0.30
N LEU A 184 2.71 5.71 0.07
CA LEU A 184 3.82 6.27 -0.68
C LEU A 184 5.10 6.10 0.13
N MET A 185 6.16 5.64 -0.53
CA MET A 185 7.47 5.50 0.11
C MET A 185 8.32 6.73 -0.15
N ALA A 186 8.95 7.20 0.90
CA ALA A 186 9.98 8.24 0.85
C ALA A 186 9.61 9.43 -0.07
N CYS A 187 10.38 9.68 -1.10
CA CYS A 187 10.19 10.80 -2.05
C CYS A 187 9.17 10.50 -3.17
N ALA A 188 8.41 9.41 -3.09
CA ALA A 188 7.42 9.07 -4.10
C ALA A 188 6.31 10.13 -4.15
N LYS A 189 6.01 10.59 -5.36
CA LYS A 189 4.90 11.52 -5.64
C LYS A 189 4.04 10.92 -6.75
N GLY A 190 2.73 10.88 -6.54
CA GLY A 190 1.79 10.37 -7.53
C GLY A 190 0.42 11.02 -7.37
N ALA A 191 -0.29 11.15 -8.48
CA ALA A 191 -1.70 11.48 -8.49
C ALA A 191 -2.52 10.19 -8.59
N TYR A 192 -3.60 10.15 -7.83
CA TYR A 192 -4.61 9.10 -7.87
C TYR A 192 -5.95 9.74 -8.16
N ASP A 193 -6.55 9.38 -9.26
CA ASP A 193 -7.81 9.95 -9.72
C ASP A 193 -8.83 8.86 -10.03
N ASN A 194 -10.08 9.25 -10.24
CA ASN A 194 -11.18 8.36 -10.61
C ASN A 194 -11.31 7.12 -9.70
N ILE A 195 -11.01 7.28 -8.40
CA ILE A 195 -11.05 6.17 -7.46
C ILE A 195 -12.49 5.66 -7.30
N ARG A 196 -12.70 4.38 -7.58
CA ARG A 196 -13.99 3.70 -7.47
C ARG A 196 -13.87 2.43 -6.66
N ILE A 197 -14.83 2.20 -5.78
CA ILE A 197 -15.03 0.93 -5.10
C ILE A 197 -16.30 0.30 -5.66
N ILE A 198 -16.17 -0.88 -6.21
CA ILE A 198 -17.24 -1.59 -6.90
C ILE A 198 -17.51 -2.89 -6.14
N THR A 199 -18.74 -3.05 -5.66
CA THR A 199 -19.18 -4.34 -5.11
C THR A 199 -19.55 -5.24 -6.28
N ILE A 200 -19.03 -6.46 -6.28
CA ILE A 200 -19.29 -7.49 -7.28
C ILE A 200 -20.24 -8.51 -6.65
N LYS A 201 -21.35 -8.75 -7.30
CA LYS A 201 -22.39 -9.71 -6.87
C LYS A 201 -22.06 -11.10 -7.38
#